data_baecece2399400a14e54e05c6f8a3d52
#
_entry.id   baecece2399400a14e54e05c6f8a3d52
#
_cell.length_a   1.000
_cell.length_b   1.000
_cell.length_c   1.000
_cell.angle_alpha   90.00
_cell.angle_beta   90.00
_cell.angle_gamma   90.00
#
_symmetry.space_group_name_H-M   'P 1'
#
loop_
_entity.id
_entity.type
_entity.pdbx_description
1 polymer ?
#
loop_
_entity_poly.entity_id
_entity_poly.type
_entity_poly.pdbx_seq_one_letter_code
_entity_poly.pdbx_strand_id
1 'polypeptide(L)'
;MTAIGRLKTRAEFLHVKGGARYAAPSLVLQARRREGRVGEEPSLDPHVARFGFTATKTLGGAVVRNRARRRLKEAVRLAGGAHAVEGYDYVLIAREGTVQRPFPELIKDLERALAKVHAPKPAKKR
;
A
#
# COMPACT_ATOMS: atom_id res chain seq x y z
N MET A 1 0.77 -13.52 -11.25
CA MET A 1 1.25 -12.76 -10.09
C MET A 1 1.88 -11.46 -10.56
N THR A 2 1.56 -10.36 -9.94
CA THR A 2 2.04 -9.03 -10.35
C THR A 2 3.42 -8.77 -9.76
N ALA A 3 4.35 -8.28 -10.58
CA ALA A 3 5.66 -7.88 -10.11
C ALA A 3 5.55 -6.63 -9.21
N ILE A 4 6.34 -6.62 -8.14
CA ILE A 4 6.30 -5.57 -7.12
C ILE A 4 7.52 -4.66 -7.23
N GLY A 5 7.28 -3.36 -7.35
CA GLY A 5 8.30 -2.33 -7.28
C GLY A 5 8.14 -1.48 -6.03
N ARG A 6 8.95 -0.43 -5.90
CA ARG A 6 8.95 0.45 -4.73
C ARG A 6 8.75 1.90 -5.12
N LEU A 7 7.96 2.61 -4.32
CA LEU A 7 7.88 4.06 -4.38
C LEU A 7 9.13 4.65 -3.72
N LYS A 8 9.67 5.71 -4.31
CA LYS A 8 10.95 6.30 -3.87
C LYS A 8 10.86 7.77 -3.51
N THR A 9 9.99 8.54 -4.14
CA THR A 9 9.95 9.98 -3.98
C THR A 9 8.71 10.45 -3.23
N ARG A 10 8.82 11.61 -2.57
CA ARG A 10 7.69 12.24 -1.90
C ARG A 10 6.54 12.52 -2.87
N ALA A 11 6.85 12.92 -4.09
CA ALA A 11 5.82 13.19 -5.10
C ALA A 11 4.98 11.95 -5.41
N GLU A 12 5.63 10.78 -5.49
CA GLU A 12 4.93 9.51 -5.71
C GLU A 12 3.97 9.20 -4.57
N PHE A 13 4.42 9.38 -3.31
CA PHE A 13 3.57 9.17 -2.14
C PHE A 13 2.37 10.13 -2.13
N LEU A 14 2.60 11.40 -2.44
CA LEU A 14 1.54 12.41 -2.47
C LEU A 14 0.50 12.11 -3.57
N HIS A 15 0.94 11.60 -4.71
CA HIS A 15 0.03 11.21 -5.78
C HIS A 15 -0.93 10.11 -5.31
N VAL A 16 -0.41 9.09 -4.63
CA VAL A 16 -1.22 7.97 -4.14
C VAL A 16 -2.23 8.43 -3.09
N LYS A 17 -1.89 9.42 -2.29
CA LYS A 17 -2.76 9.96 -1.25
C LYS A 17 -4.12 10.45 -1.81
N GLY A 18 -4.15 10.88 -3.06
CA GLY A 18 -5.38 11.32 -3.71
C GLY A 18 -6.30 10.21 -4.18
N GLY A 19 -5.89 8.95 -4.07
CA GLY A 19 -6.66 7.81 -4.57
C GLY A 19 -7.57 7.17 -3.54
N ALA A 20 -7.90 5.90 -3.77
CA ALA A 20 -8.73 5.11 -2.85
C ALA A 20 -8.00 4.86 -1.54
N ARG A 21 -8.78 4.62 -0.47
CA ARG A 21 -8.24 4.38 0.86
C ARG A 21 -9.08 3.34 1.59
N TYR A 22 -8.40 2.46 2.33
CA TYR A 22 -9.06 1.50 3.21
C TYR A 22 -8.28 1.39 4.52
N ALA A 23 -8.97 1.52 5.64
CA ALA A 23 -8.37 1.36 6.97
C ALA A 23 -8.70 -0.02 7.52
N ALA A 24 -7.66 -0.83 7.73
CA ALA A 24 -7.75 -2.13 8.40
C ALA A 24 -7.23 -2.00 9.84
N PRO A 25 -7.48 -3.00 10.70
CA PRO A 25 -6.99 -2.92 12.08
C PRO A 25 -5.48 -2.72 12.21
N SER A 26 -4.70 -3.31 11.33
CA SER A 26 -3.24 -3.25 11.44
C SER A 26 -2.56 -2.33 10.45
N LEU A 27 -3.29 -1.72 9.50
CA LEU A 27 -2.69 -0.86 8.48
C LEU A 27 -3.74 0.00 7.79
N VAL A 28 -3.28 1.07 7.16
CA VAL A 28 -4.11 1.82 6.21
C VAL A 28 -3.48 1.65 4.83
N LEU A 29 -4.30 1.32 3.84
CA LEU A 29 -3.86 1.20 2.45
C LEU A 29 -4.43 2.34 1.63
N GLN A 30 -3.55 3.00 0.88
CA GLN A 30 -3.94 3.95 -0.15
C GLN A 30 -3.55 3.35 -1.50
N ALA A 31 -4.36 3.58 -2.53
CA ALA A 31 -4.12 3.03 -3.85
C ALA A 31 -4.55 4.02 -4.92
N ARG A 32 -3.73 4.16 -5.96
CA ARG A 32 -4.08 4.98 -7.10
C ARG A 32 -3.44 4.44 -8.36
N ARG A 33 -4.21 4.42 -9.45
CA ARG A 33 -3.69 4.02 -10.74
C ARG A 33 -2.69 5.06 -11.25
N ARG A 34 -1.57 4.58 -11.80
CA ARG A 34 -0.66 5.47 -12.52
C ARG A 34 -1.29 5.84 -13.83
N GLU A 35 -1.36 7.13 -14.10
CA GLU A 35 -1.80 7.63 -15.38
C GLU A 35 -0.55 8.05 -16.15
N GLY A 36 -0.49 7.69 -17.43
CA GLY A 36 0.59 8.16 -18.29
C GLY A 36 0.53 9.68 -18.36
N ARG A 37 1.51 10.35 -17.75
CA ARG A 37 1.61 11.81 -17.78
C ARG A 37 2.70 12.23 -18.73
N VAL A 38 2.49 13.38 -19.34
CA VAL A 38 3.56 14.04 -20.10
C VAL A 38 4.72 14.32 -19.13
N GLY A 39 5.90 13.79 -19.41
CA GLY A 39 7.07 13.94 -18.56
C GLY A 39 7.32 12.83 -17.55
N GLU A 40 6.48 11.80 -17.50
CA GLU A 40 6.81 10.62 -16.72
C GLU A 40 7.94 9.83 -17.36
N GLU A 41 8.74 9.21 -16.50
CA GLU A 41 9.87 8.41 -16.95
C GLU A 41 9.42 7.29 -17.88
N PRO A 42 9.91 7.25 -19.12
CA PRO A 42 9.53 6.18 -20.07
C PRO A 42 10.02 4.80 -19.65
N SER A 43 10.94 4.74 -18.68
CA SER A 43 11.47 3.48 -18.16
C SER A 43 10.56 2.80 -17.15
N LEU A 44 9.46 3.43 -16.75
CA LEU A 44 8.56 2.85 -15.76
C LEU A 44 7.75 1.74 -16.39
N ASP A 45 7.96 0.51 -15.93
CA ASP A 45 7.23 -0.65 -16.43
C ASP A 45 5.74 -0.53 -16.05
N PRO A 46 4.82 -0.44 -17.02
CA PRO A 46 3.39 -0.31 -16.72
C PRO A 46 2.78 -1.54 -16.06
N HIS A 47 3.49 -2.67 -16.08
CA HIS A 47 3.00 -3.93 -15.51
C HIS A 47 3.40 -4.13 -14.06
N VAL A 48 4.18 -3.22 -13.49
CA VAL A 48 4.60 -3.32 -12.09
C VAL A 48 3.60 -2.61 -11.18
N ALA A 49 3.32 -3.20 -10.02
CA ALA A 49 2.64 -2.52 -8.91
C ALA A 49 3.72 -2.04 -7.94
N ARG A 50 3.70 -0.76 -7.57
CA ARG A 50 4.71 -0.21 -6.67
C ARG A 50 4.11 0.00 -5.28
N PHE A 51 4.89 -0.31 -4.25
CA PHE A 51 4.48 -0.12 -2.86
C PHE A 51 5.42 0.85 -2.14
N GLY A 52 4.82 1.75 -1.37
CA GLY A 52 5.54 2.60 -0.42
C GLY A 52 5.07 2.32 0.99
N PHE A 53 5.95 2.56 1.96
CA PHE A 53 5.70 2.25 3.36
C PHE A 53 5.96 3.48 4.21
N THR A 54 4.99 3.82 5.05
CA THR A 54 5.06 4.99 5.91
C THR A 54 4.82 4.60 7.37
N ALA A 55 5.68 5.07 8.25
CA ALA A 55 5.48 4.97 9.70
C ALA A 55 5.80 6.33 10.31
N THR A 56 4.77 6.96 10.88
CA THR A 56 4.92 8.32 11.42
C THR A 56 5.48 8.32 12.84
N LYS A 57 5.95 9.48 13.28
CA LYS A 57 6.49 9.65 14.63
C LYS A 57 5.46 9.35 15.73
N THR A 58 4.17 9.53 15.44
CA THR A 58 3.10 9.21 16.40
C THR A 58 3.03 7.73 16.73
N LEU A 59 3.54 6.86 15.85
CA LEU A 59 3.58 5.43 16.11
C LEU A 59 4.59 5.07 17.20
N GLY A 60 5.68 5.79 17.30
CA GLY A 60 6.75 5.53 18.26
C GLY A 60 8.11 5.97 17.74
N GLY A 61 9.16 5.56 18.42
CA GLY A 61 10.54 5.87 18.06
C GLY A 61 11.02 5.12 16.83
N ALA A 62 12.28 5.35 16.47
CA ALA A 62 12.87 4.79 15.25
C ALA A 62 12.82 3.25 15.23
N VAL A 63 13.05 2.60 16.37
CA VAL A 63 13.02 1.13 16.44
C VAL A 63 11.64 0.59 16.12
N VAL A 64 10.60 1.19 16.71
CA VAL A 64 9.20 0.79 16.47
C VAL A 64 8.82 1.03 15.01
N ARG A 65 9.17 2.20 14.48
CA ARG A 65 8.86 2.54 13.09
C ARG A 65 9.55 1.60 12.09
N ASN A 66 10.81 1.27 12.34
CA ASN A 66 11.56 0.34 11.49
C ASN A 66 10.96 -1.06 11.53
N ARG A 67 10.57 -1.52 12.73
CA ARG A 67 9.92 -2.82 12.89
C ARG A 67 8.59 -2.87 12.13
N ALA A 68 7.78 -1.82 12.24
CA ALA A 68 6.51 -1.73 11.54
C ALA A 68 6.72 -1.80 10.02
N ARG A 69 7.66 -1.03 9.49
CA ARG A 69 7.96 -1.05 8.06
C ARG A 69 8.43 -2.41 7.59
N ARG A 70 9.29 -3.10 8.36
CA ARG A 70 9.76 -4.45 8.01
C ARG A 70 8.61 -5.44 7.95
N ARG A 71 7.69 -5.38 8.90
CA ARG A 71 6.53 -6.28 8.92
C ARG A 71 5.64 -6.04 7.70
N LEU A 72 5.39 -4.78 7.34
CA LEU A 72 4.60 -4.44 6.16
C LEU A 72 5.30 -4.91 4.88
N LYS A 73 6.60 -4.70 4.76
CA LYS A 73 7.37 -5.15 3.59
C LYS A 73 7.32 -6.67 3.44
N GLU A 74 7.45 -7.39 4.55
CA GLU A 74 7.39 -8.86 4.53
C GLU A 74 5.99 -9.35 4.13
N ALA A 75 4.94 -8.69 4.62
CA ALA A 75 3.57 -9.02 4.23
C ALA A 75 3.35 -8.83 2.73
N VAL A 76 3.86 -7.72 2.18
CA VAL A 76 3.77 -7.45 0.74
C VAL A 76 4.56 -8.48 -0.06
N ARG A 77 5.75 -8.86 0.41
CA ARG A 77 6.56 -9.88 -0.26
C ARG A 77 5.81 -11.20 -0.37
N LEU A 78 5.09 -11.58 0.69
CA LEU A 78 4.38 -12.87 0.74
C LEU A 78 3.01 -12.85 0.04
N ALA A 79 2.29 -11.76 0.13
CA ALA A 79 0.90 -11.71 -0.33
C ALA A 79 0.60 -10.62 -1.36
N GLY A 80 1.45 -9.62 -1.50
CA GLY A 80 1.16 -8.46 -2.35
C GLY A 80 1.00 -8.81 -3.82
N GLY A 81 1.89 -9.62 -4.36
CA GLY A 81 1.90 -9.94 -5.79
C GLY A 81 0.66 -10.70 -6.27
N ALA A 82 0.00 -11.45 -5.38
CA ALA A 82 -1.20 -12.20 -5.73
C ALA A 82 -2.44 -11.31 -5.80
N HIS A 83 -2.43 -10.17 -5.13
CA HIS A 83 -3.62 -9.32 -4.98
C HIS A 83 -3.45 -7.92 -5.55
N ALA A 84 -2.22 -7.48 -5.78
CA ALA A 84 -1.97 -6.16 -6.36
C ALA A 84 -2.34 -6.14 -7.84
N VAL A 85 -2.81 -4.97 -8.29
CA VAL A 85 -3.14 -4.77 -9.71
C VAL A 85 -1.99 -4.04 -10.38
N GLU A 86 -1.54 -4.56 -11.51
CA GLU A 86 -0.47 -3.89 -12.28
C GLU A 86 -0.89 -2.48 -12.68
N GLY A 87 0.08 -1.58 -12.73
CA GLY A 87 -0.18 -0.19 -13.07
C GLY A 87 -0.64 0.66 -11.90
N TYR A 88 -0.80 0.07 -10.71
CA TYR A 88 -1.19 0.80 -9.50
C TYR A 88 -0.01 1.08 -8.60
N ASP A 89 -0.09 2.21 -7.91
CA ASP A 89 0.80 2.55 -6.80
C ASP A 89 0.01 2.44 -5.51
N TYR A 90 0.66 1.88 -4.49
CA TYR A 90 0.06 1.64 -3.17
C TYR A 90 0.95 2.24 -2.10
N VAL A 91 0.33 2.80 -1.07
CA VAL A 91 1.04 3.22 0.14
C VAL A 91 0.42 2.51 1.33
N LEU A 92 1.26 1.83 2.11
CA LEU A 92 0.87 1.24 3.38
C LEU A 92 1.32 2.15 4.52
N ILE A 93 0.36 2.58 5.32
CA ILE A 93 0.61 3.42 6.48
C ILE A 93 0.51 2.54 7.72
N ALA A 94 1.60 2.49 8.48
CA ALA A 94 1.65 1.70 9.70
C ALA A 94 0.73 2.29 10.78
N ARG A 95 0.07 1.40 11.51
CA ARG A 95 -0.71 1.71 12.69
C ARG A 95 -0.14 0.94 13.87
N GLU A 96 -0.65 1.21 15.05
CA GLU A 96 -0.27 0.46 16.26
C GLU A 96 -0.40 -1.05 16.05
N GLY A 97 -1.50 -1.48 15.44
CA GLY A 97 -1.73 -2.89 15.11
C GLY A 97 -0.70 -3.50 14.18
N THR A 98 0.03 -2.72 13.38
CA THR A 98 1.08 -3.25 12.52
C THR A 98 2.13 -4.04 13.31
N VAL A 99 2.48 -3.54 14.50
CA VAL A 99 3.48 -4.18 15.35
C VAL A 99 2.87 -5.22 16.27
N GLN A 100 1.64 -5.00 16.73
CA GLN A 100 1.01 -5.79 17.78
C GLN A 100 0.26 -7.02 17.29
N ARG A 101 -0.35 -6.96 16.10
CA ARG A 101 -1.13 -8.08 15.62
C ARG A 101 -0.22 -9.25 15.20
N PRO A 102 -0.68 -10.50 15.41
CA PRO A 102 0.03 -11.65 14.87
C PRO A 102 0.24 -11.52 13.36
N PHE A 103 1.36 -11.96 12.87
CA PHE A 103 1.72 -11.78 11.47
C PHE A 103 0.69 -12.37 10.49
N PRO A 104 0.11 -13.54 10.72
CA PRO A 104 -0.95 -14.06 9.84
C PRO A 104 -2.15 -13.12 9.74
N GLU A 105 -2.48 -12.43 10.83
CA GLU A 105 -3.58 -11.45 10.81
C GLU A 105 -3.20 -10.20 10.01
N LEU A 106 -1.94 -9.78 10.10
CA LEU A 106 -1.44 -8.67 9.29
C LEU A 106 -1.57 -9.00 7.80
N ILE A 107 -1.23 -10.21 7.40
CA ILE A 107 -1.37 -10.66 6.01
C ILE A 107 -2.84 -10.62 5.58
N LYS A 108 -3.74 -11.13 6.41
CA LYS A 108 -5.19 -11.10 6.11
C LYS A 108 -5.69 -9.67 5.97
N ASP A 109 -5.23 -8.76 6.82
CA ASP A 109 -5.61 -7.36 6.74
C ASP A 109 -5.12 -6.73 5.41
N LEU A 110 -3.91 -7.07 4.98
CA LEU A 110 -3.38 -6.60 3.70
C LEU A 110 -4.21 -7.14 2.52
N GLU A 111 -4.50 -8.42 2.52
CA GLU A 111 -5.30 -9.05 1.45
C GLU A 111 -6.69 -8.42 1.38
N ARG A 112 -7.32 -8.20 2.52
CA ARG A 112 -8.63 -7.55 2.57
C ARG A 112 -8.57 -6.11 2.08
N ALA A 113 -7.53 -5.37 2.48
CA ALA A 113 -7.35 -3.99 2.05
C ALA A 113 -7.18 -3.90 0.54
N LEU A 114 -6.35 -4.76 -0.05
CA LEU A 114 -6.17 -4.80 -1.50
C LEU A 114 -7.48 -5.12 -2.22
N ALA A 115 -8.25 -6.07 -1.71
CA ALA A 115 -9.55 -6.39 -2.29
C ALA A 115 -10.52 -5.21 -2.20
N LYS A 116 -10.53 -4.51 -1.06
CA LYS A 116 -11.48 -3.42 -0.82
C LYS A 116 -11.19 -2.18 -1.67
N VAL A 117 -9.92 -1.81 -1.85
CA VAL A 117 -9.59 -0.63 -2.66
C VAL A 117 -9.88 -0.84 -4.16
N HIS A 118 -9.96 -2.09 -4.60
CA HIS A 118 -10.29 -2.43 -5.98
C HIS A 118 -11.74 -2.86 -6.17
N ALA A 119 -12.51 -2.97 -5.09
CA ALA A 119 -13.92 -3.35 -5.19
C ALA A 119 -14.71 -2.23 -5.88
N PRO A 120 -15.69 -2.59 -6.71
CA PRO A 120 -16.59 -1.59 -7.28
C PRO A 120 -17.29 -0.83 -6.17
N LYS A 121 -17.39 0.50 -6.32
CA LYS A 121 -18.15 1.29 -5.36
C LYS A 121 -19.63 0.91 -5.48
N PRO A 122 -20.31 0.69 -4.35
CA PRO A 122 -21.74 0.47 -4.39
C PRO A 122 -22.42 1.70 -5.00
N ALA A 123 -23.48 1.47 -5.76
CA ALA A 123 -24.26 2.56 -6.34
C ALA A 123 -24.72 3.48 -5.22
N LYS A 124 -24.52 4.80 -5.41
CA LYS A 124 -24.99 5.75 -4.41
C LYS A 124 -26.50 5.70 -4.34
N LYS A 125 -27.02 5.44 -3.17
CA LYS A 125 -28.44 5.60 -2.91
C LYS A 125 -28.77 7.07 -2.79
N ARG A 126 -29.85 7.45 -3.38
CA ARG A 126 -30.37 8.80 -3.36
C ARG A 126 -31.35 9.00 -2.24
#